data_f056b933a224f28e2924454ae7da2f64
#
_entry.id   f056b933a224f28e2924454ae7da2f64
#
_cell.length_a   1.000
_cell.length_b   1.000
_cell.length_c   1.000
_cell.angle_alpha   90.00
_cell.angle_beta   90.00
_cell.angle_gamma   90.00
#
_symmetry.space_group_name_H-M   'P 1'
#
loop_
_entity.id
_entity.type
_entity.pdbx_description
1 polymer ?
#
loop_
_entity_poly.entity_id
_entity_poly.type
_entity_poly.pdbx_seq_one_letter_code
_entity_poly.pdbx_strand_id
1 'polypeptide(L)'
;MSVLQDSLVELIRRTSAEIPDDVHQSILNSLEQEKRGTLAESAMKIIDKNIAIAKNKSQPICQDTGSILFYVDCPVGFDQITFEETAREAVKLATKKGFLRQNSVDSLTGKNDGTNCGPGAPAFHFHLHRSPEISVRLVLKGGGCENVGAQYSLPSEKLNANRDLDGCRKVILDAVLQAQGKGCGPGILGVCIGGDRATGYEMSKTQFLRLIPDRNPVPELDALEQDILKTANELGIGPMGFGGKTTLLGVKICAANRLPASFFVSISYMCWAYRRQGVTLDVEKKIGRWLY
;
A
#
# COMPACT_ATOMS: atom_id res chain seq x y z
N MET A 1 -10.45 25.39 12.91
CA MET A 1 -10.19 24.35 11.90
C MET A 1 -11.48 24.12 11.11
N SER A 2 -11.40 23.81 9.82
CA SER A 2 -12.60 23.45 9.07
C SER A 2 -13.01 22.01 9.41
N VAL A 3 -14.29 21.70 9.21
CA VAL A 3 -14.84 20.35 9.42
C VAL A 3 -14.08 19.32 8.58
N LEU A 4 -13.77 19.66 7.33
CA LEU A 4 -12.96 18.80 6.45
C LEU A 4 -11.56 18.54 7.03
N GLN A 5 -10.90 19.57 7.56
CA GLN A 5 -9.57 19.41 8.17
C GLN A 5 -9.60 18.45 9.37
N ASP A 6 -10.62 18.57 10.23
CA ASP A 6 -10.78 17.67 11.38
C ASP A 6 -11.02 16.22 10.94
N SER A 7 -11.87 16.02 9.93
CA SER A 7 -12.12 14.70 9.31
C SER A 7 -10.85 14.09 8.74
N LEU A 8 -10.04 14.87 8.03
CA LEU A 8 -8.78 14.39 7.46
C LEU A 8 -7.71 14.11 8.53
N VAL A 9 -7.64 14.91 9.60
CA VAL A 9 -6.75 14.62 10.75
C VAL A 9 -7.12 13.30 11.41
N GLU A 10 -8.41 13.02 11.60
CA GLU A 10 -8.86 11.74 12.16
C GLU A 10 -8.58 10.56 11.21
N LEU A 11 -8.78 10.73 9.90
CA LEU A 11 -8.40 9.74 8.90
C LEU A 11 -6.89 9.43 8.98
N ILE A 12 -6.04 10.46 9.07
CA ILE A 12 -4.58 10.30 9.18
C ILE A 12 -4.22 9.58 10.50
N ARG A 13 -4.80 10.00 11.64
CA ARG A 13 -4.57 9.38 12.94
C ARG A 13 -4.86 7.88 12.87
N ARG A 14 -6.05 7.52 12.40
CA ARG A 14 -6.47 6.13 12.31
C ARG A 14 -5.61 5.35 11.32
N THR A 15 -5.31 5.90 10.14
CA THR A 15 -4.42 5.23 9.17
C THR A 15 -3.05 4.94 9.73
N SER A 16 -2.50 5.85 10.53
CA SER A 16 -1.15 5.70 11.11
C SER A 16 -1.08 4.70 12.26
N ALA A 17 -2.15 4.60 13.06
CA ALA A 17 -2.16 3.84 14.31
C ALA A 17 -2.92 2.52 14.26
N GLU A 18 -3.82 2.34 13.28
CA GLU A 18 -4.73 1.20 13.21
C GLU A 18 -4.59 0.47 11.88
N ILE A 19 -4.26 -0.81 11.94
CA ILE A 19 -4.28 -1.70 10.77
C ILE A 19 -5.72 -2.11 10.48
N PRO A 20 -6.18 -2.13 9.20
CA PRO A 20 -7.51 -2.62 8.85
C PRO A 20 -7.72 -4.07 9.28
N ASP A 21 -8.97 -4.43 9.55
CA ASP A 21 -9.33 -5.76 10.08
C ASP A 21 -8.94 -6.90 9.12
N ASP A 22 -9.08 -6.71 7.81
CA ASP A 22 -8.69 -7.72 6.81
C ASP A 22 -7.17 -8.00 6.83
N VAL A 23 -6.37 -6.98 7.08
CA VAL A 23 -4.91 -7.09 7.20
C VAL A 23 -4.55 -7.77 8.52
N HIS A 24 -5.13 -7.33 9.64
CA HIS A 24 -4.86 -7.90 10.95
C HIS A 24 -5.24 -9.39 10.99
N GLN A 25 -6.41 -9.76 10.46
CA GLN A 25 -6.82 -11.15 10.39
C GLN A 25 -5.86 -12.00 9.54
N SER A 26 -5.36 -11.46 8.43
CA SER A 26 -4.36 -12.16 7.60
C SER A 26 -3.03 -12.37 8.34
N ILE A 27 -2.62 -11.39 9.17
CA ILE A 27 -1.43 -11.51 10.04
C ILE A 27 -1.65 -12.59 11.10
N LEU A 28 -2.82 -12.65 11.75
CA LEU A 28 -3.15 -13.67 12.76
C LEU A 28 -3.18 -15.08 12.14
N ASN A 29 -3.83 -15.25 10.99
CA ASN A 29 -3.85 -16.51 10.26
C ASN A 29 -2.44 -16.98 9.88
N SER A 30 -1.56 -16.05 9.53
CA SER A 30 -0.16 -16.33 9.20
C SER A 30 0.64 -16.76 10.44
N LEU A 31 0.42 -16.09 11.58
CA LEU A 31 1.05 -16.46 12.85
C LEU A 31 0.70 -17.90 13.27
N GLU A 32 -0.54 -18.31 13.08
CA GLU A 32 -0.99 -19.69 13.38
C GLU A 32 -0.29 -20.75 12.53
N GLN A 33 0.13 -20.40 11.31
CA GLN A 33 0.81 -21.31 10.40
C GLN A 33 2.31 -21.45 10.66
N GLU A 34 2.91 -20.49 11.35
CA GLU A 34 4.35 -20.51 11.62
C GLU A 34 4.73 -21.59 12.65
N LYS A 35 5.87 -22.21 12.44
CA LYS A 35 6.37 -23.25 13.35
C LYS A 35 6.78 -22.63 14.70
N ARG A 36 6.26 -23.21 15.78
CA ARG A 36 6.57 -22.78 17.16
C ARG A 36 8.08 -22.81 17.45
N GLY A 37 8.55 -21.80 18.18
CA GLY A 37 9.95 -21.66 18.57
C GLY A 37 10.88 -21.14 17.48
N THR A 38 10.34 -20.70 16.33
CA THR A 38 11.14 -20.11 15.23
C THR A 38 11.23 -18.59 15.35
N LEU A 39 12.22 -18.00 14.64
CA LEU A 39 12.33 -16.55 14.49
C LEU A 39 11.10 -15.96 13.77
N ALA A 40 10.55 -16.68 12.79
CA ALA A 40 9.34 -16.28 12.08
C ALA A 40 8.14 -16.12 13.03
N GLU A 41 7.88 -17.12 13.88
CA GLU A 41 6.82 -17.03 14.90
C GLU A 41 7.05 -15.86 15.86
N SER A 42 8.29 -15.70 16.32
CA SER A 42 8.64 -14.59 17.22
C SER A 42 8.43 -13.23 16.57
N ALA A 43 8.82 -13.06 15.29
CA ALA A 43 8.58 -11.85 14.53
C ALA A 43 7.08 -11.55 14.40
N MET A 44 6.26 -12.55 14.05
CA MET A 44 4.81 -12.37 13.92
C MET A 44 4.14 -12.02 15.24
N LYS A 45 4.55 -12.58 16.38
CA LYS A 45 4.06 -12.21 17.72
C LYS A 45 4.41 -10.77 18.07
N ILE A 46 5.63 -10.31 17.71
CA ILE A 46 6.04 -8.92 17.92
C ILE A 46 5.20 -7.97 17.05
N ILE A 47 4.92 -8.34 15.80
CA ILE A 47 4.06 -7.59 14.89
C ILE A 47 2.66 -7.44 15.48
N ASP A 48 2.03 -8.51 15.90
CA ASP A 48 0.69 -8.49 16.50
C ASP A 48 0.65 -7.63 17.79
N LYS A 49 1.63 -7.80 18.67
CA LYS A 49 1.76 -6.95 19.85
C LYS A 49 1.93 -5.46 19.53
N ASN A 50 2.72 -5.15 18.47
CA ASN A 50 2.90 -3.77 18.02
C ASN A 50 1.60 -3.16 17.49
N ILE A 51 0.80 -3.92 16.73
CA ILE A 51 -0.52 -3.52 16.24
C ILE A 51 -1.41 -3.11 17.42
N ALA A 52 -1.50 -3.96 18.46
CA ALA A 52 -2.31 -3.70 19.64
C ALA A 52 -1.84 -2.44 20.40
N ILE A 53 -0.52 -2.27 20.59
CA ILE A 53 0.06 -1.10 21.28
C ILE A 53 -0.20 0.19 20.51
N ALA A 54 0.02 0.19 19.19
CA ALA A 54 -0.18 1.36 18.35
C ALA A 54 -1.64 1.84 18.38
N LYS A 55 -2.59 0.91 18.22
CA LYS A 55 -4.02 1.19 18.31
C LYS A 55 -4.42 1.78 19.66
N ASN A 56 -4.04 1.10 20.77
CA ASN A 56 -4.43 1.51 22.11
C ASN A 56 -3.85 2.87 22.54
N LYS A 57 -2.67 3.22 22.02
CA LYS A 57 -2.00 4.49 22.36
C LYS A 57 -2.21 5.57 21.31
N SER A 58 -2.92 5.30 20.21
CA SER A 58 -3.02 6.19 19.03
C SER A 58 -1.66 6.71 18.56
N GLN A 59 -0.66 5.83 18.48
CA GLN A 59 0.70 6.15 18.08
C GLN A 59 1.03 5.53 16.72
N PRO A 60 1.94 6.14 15.94
CA PRO A 60 2.39 5.56 14.68
C PRO A 60 2.90 4.13 14.85
N ILE A 61 2.35 3.19 14.08
CA ILE A 61 2.72 1.76 14.13
C ILE A 61 4.16 1.51 13.66
N CYS A 62 4.74 2.44 12.90
CA CYS A 62 6.08 2.35 12.34
C CYS A 62 6.83 3.67 12.53
N GLN A 63 8.16 3.61 12.67
CA GLN A 63 9.02 4.80 12.68
C GLN A 63 9.03 5.52 11.32
N ASP A 64 8.68 4.81 10.25
CA ASP A 64 8.58 5.34 8.90
C ASP A 64 7.12 5.70 8.58
N THR A 65 6.81 7.00 8.49
CA THR A 65 5.50 7.48 8.04
C THR A 65 5.24 7.02 6.62
N GLY A 66 6.25 7.01 5.78
CA GLY A 66 6.18 6.67 4.38
C GLY A 66 5.57 7.76 3.51
N SER A 67 5.39 7.44 2.23
CA SER A 67 4.67 8.27 1.29
C SER A 67 3.20 8.36 1.69
N ILE A 68 2.69 9.59 1.80
CA ILE A 68 1.30 9.88 2.14
C ILE A 68 0.53 9.98 0.82
N LEU A 69 -0.32 8.99 0.53
CA LEU A 69 -1.03 8.86 -0.74
C LEU A 69 -2.53 8.98 -0.51
N PHE A 70 -3.12 10.09 -0.97
CA PHE A 70 -4.57 10.29 -0.97
C PHE A 70 -5.17 9.85 -2.30
N TYR A 71 -6.17 8.97 -2.24
CA TYR A 71 -7.02 8.58 -3.37
C TYR A 71 -8.42 9.12 -3.10
N VAL A 72 -8.87 10.02 -3.96
CA VAL A 72 -10.11 10.76 -3.76
C VAL A 72 -11.05 10.49 -4.92
N ASP A 73 -12.11 9.72 -4.65
CA ASP A 73 -13.21 9.59 -5.61
C ASP A 73 -14.20 10.73 -5.34
N CYS A 74 -14.47 11.56 -6.35
CA CYS A 74 -15.23 12.79 -6.16
C CYS A 74 -16.11 13.14 -7.39
N PRO A 75 -17.20 13.90 -7.19
CA PRO A 75 -18.06 14.33 -8.28
C PRO A 75 -17.38 15.31 -9.22
N VAL A 76 -17.88 15.39 -10.45
CA VAL A 76 -17.52 16.45 -11.41
C VAL A 76 -17.80 17.82 -10.77
N GLY A 77 -16.83 18.74 -10.89
CA GLY A 77 -16.90 20.08 -10.28
C GLY A 77 -16.42 20.14 -8.82
N PHE A 78 -15.90 19.04 -8.28
CA PHE A 78 -15.28 19.05 -6.96
C PHE A 78 -14.05 19.98 -6.93
N ASP A 79 -13.95 20.84 -5.92
CA ASP A 79 -12.81 21.74 -5.74
C ASP A 79 -11.60 20.97 -5.20
N GLN A 80 -10.80 20.47 -6.14
CA GLN A 80 -9.59 19.71 -5.84
C GLN A 80 -8.51 20.58 -5.18
N ILE A 81 -8.43 21.88 -5.54
CA ILE A 81 -7.41 22.81 -5.02
C ILE A 81 -7.65 23.04 -3.53
N THR A 82 -8.86 23.45 -3.15
CA THR A 82 -9.21 23.65 -1.73
C THR A 82 -9.07 22.36 -0.92
N PHE A 83 -9.37 21.19 -1.52
CA PHE A 83 -9.17 19.91 -0.86
C PHE A 83 -7.69 19.64 -0.58
N GLU A 84 -6.81 19.81 -1.58
CA GLU A 84 -5.36 19.62 -1.41
C GLU A 84 -4.76 20.55 -0.35
N GLU A 85 -5.13 21.83 -0.38
CA GLU A 85 -4.67 22.81 0.61
C GLU A 85 -5.09 22.37 2.03
N THR A 86 -6.37 21.99 2.20
CA THR A 86 -6.90 21.52 3.49
C THR A 86 -6.22 20.24 3.95
N ALA A 87 -5.96 19.30 3.03
CA ALA A 87 -5.30 18.03 3.34
C ALA A 87 -3.82 18.24 3.74
N ARG A 88 -3.11 19.17 3.10
CA ARG A 88 -1.74 19.56 3.51
C ARG A 88 -1.73 20.14 4.92
N GLU A 89 -2.67 21.02 5.25
CA GLU A 89 -2.79 21.56 6.62
C GLU A 89 -3.15 20.45 7.63
N ALA A 90 -3.99 19.47 7.25
CA ALA A 90 -4.28 18.30 8.09
C ALA A 90 -3.03 17.44 8.33
N VAL A 91 -2.19 17.21 7.31
CA VAL A 91 -0.92 16.48 7.44
C VAL A 91 0.05 17.21 8.38
N LYS A 92 0.23 18.52 8.22
CA LYS A 92 1.06 19.34 9.12
C LYS A 92 0.57 19.23 10.56
N LEU A 93 -0.73 19.37 10.78
CA LEU A 93 -1.35 19.28 12.11
C LEU A 93 -1.21 17.87 12.72
N ALA A 94 -1.44 16.81 11.94
CA ALA A 94 -1.26 15.43 12.38
C ALA A 94 0.21 15.13 12.75
N THR A 95 1.16 15.68 11.99
CA THR A 95 2.59 15.60 12.30
C THR A 95 2.91 16.32 13.62
N LYS A 96 2.41 17.55 13.80
CA LYS A 96 2.57 18.31 15.03
C LYS A 96 1.98 17.61 16.26
N LYS A 97 0.85 16.90 16.08
CA LYS A 97 0.20 16.10 17.14
C LYS A 97 0.90 14.76 17.42
N GLY A 98 1.92 14.39 16.67
CA GLY A 98 2.64 13.12 16.81
C GLY A 98 1.90 11.90 16.21
N PHE A 99 0.85 12.10 15.43
CA PHE A 99 0.17 11.02 14.71
C PHE A 99 0.99 10.54 13.50
N LEU A 100 1.89 11.37 12.99
CA LEU A 100 2.87 11.04 11.98
C LEU A 100 4.28 11.34 12.49
N ARG A 101 5.26 10.56 12.05
CA ARG A 101 6.68 10.85 12.24
C ARG A 101 7.14 11.84 11.17
N GLN A 102 8.14 12.66 11.48
CA GLN A 102 8.73 13.62 10.54
C GLN A 102 9.71 12.88 9.61
N ASN A 103 9.22 12.45 8.46
CA ASN A 103 9.99 11.60 7.53
C ASN A 103 10.28 12.24 6.16
N SER A 104 9.50 13.26 5.75
CA SER A 104 9.71 13.89 4.45
C SER A 104 10.94 14.79 4.48
N VAL A 105 11.81 14.60 3.50
CA VAL A 105 13.03 15.39 3.32
C VAL A 105 13.10 15.97 1.92
N ASP A 106 13.70 17.15 1.81
CA ASP A 106 14.04 17.73 0.51
C ASP A 106 15.11 16.86 -0.18
N SER A 107 14.84 16.42 -1.39
CA SER A 107 15.70 15.45 -2.10
C SER A 107 17.07 16.02 -2.48
N LEU A 108 17.23 17.33 -2.58
CA LEU A 108 18.48 17.97 -2.97
C LEU A 108 19.36 18.27 -1.76
N THR A 109 18.75 18.71 -0.66
CA THR A 109 19.48 19.16 0.53
C THR A 109 19.47 18.17 1.68
N GLY A 110 18.58 17.15 1.63
CA GLY A 110 18.36 16.22 2.72
C GLY A 110 17.70 16.86 3.96
N LYS A 111 17.26 18.12 3.89
CA LYS A 111 16.65 18.80 5.02
C LYS A 111 15.22 18.35 5.24
N ASN A 112 14.86 18.16 6.52
CA ASN A 112 13.50 17.86 6.98
C ASN A 112 12.96 19.13 7.67
N ASP A 113 11.85 19.66 7.18
CA ASP A 113 11.19 20.83 7.76
C ASP A 113 10.18 20.47 8.88
N GLY A 114 10.02 19.19 9.15
CA GLY A 114 9.15 18.68 10.20
C GLY A 114 7.67 18.65 9.86
N THR A 115 7.27 18.97 8.62
CA THR A 115 5.85 19.09 8.23
C THR A 115 5.28 17.90 7.49
N ASN A 116 6.12 17.03 6.92
CA ASN A 116 5.76 16.01 5.94
C ASN A 116 5.09 16.55 4.65
N CYS A 117 5.25 17.85 4.38
CA CYS A 117 4.72 18.50 3.19
C CYS A 117 5.84 19.13 2.36
N GLY A 118 5.75 19.04 1.04
CA GLY A 118 6.70 19.61 0.10
C GLY A 118 6.30 19.30 -1.33
N PRO A 119 7.14 19.59 -2.31
CA PRO A 119 6.90 19.19 -3.70
C PRO A 119 6.69 17.68 -3.82
N GLY A 120 5.52 17.25 -4.34
CA GLY A 120 5.15 15.84 -4.47
C GLY A 120 4.76 15.12 -3.17
N ALA A 121 4.72 15.80 -2.01
CA ALA A 121 4.32 15.22 -0.74
C ALA A 121 3.34 16.13 0.02
N PRO A 122 2.18 15.63 0.47
CA PRO A 122 1.53 14.37 0.10
C PRO A 122 1.16 14.32 -1.39
N ALA A 123 0.99 13.10 -1.94
CA ALA A 123 0.49 12.90 -3.29
C ALA A 123 -1.03 12.71 -3.30
N PHE A 124 -1.67 13.22 -4.36
CA PHE A 124 -3.12 13.18 -4.53
C PHE A 124 -3.47 12.54 -5.87
N HIS A 125 -4.42 11.62 -5.85
CA HIS A 125 -4.96 10.93 -7.02
C HIS A 125 -6.48 11.12 -7.02
N PHE A 126 -6.99 11.94 -7.95
CA PHE A 126 -8.42 12.23 -8.07
C PHE A 126 -9.06 11.37 -9.16
N HIS A 127 -10.15 10.70 -8.83
CA HIS A 127 -10.99 9.96 -9.75
C HIS A 127 -12.38 10.57 -9.79
N LEU A 128 -12.74 11.11 -10.95
CA LEU A 128 -14.03 11.78 -11.15
C LEU A 128 -15.13 10.76 -11.46
N HIS A 129 -16.28 10.93 -10.85
CA HIS A 129 -17.48 10.18 -11.14
C HIS A 129 -18.74 11.07 -11.11
N ARG A 130 -19.88 10.51 -11.49
CA ARG A 130 -21.15 11.27 -11.60
C ARG A 130 -22.01 11.21 -10.32
N SER A 131 -21.67 10.37 -9.35
CA SER A 131 -22.34 10.33 -8.05
C SER A 131 -21.96 11.54 -7.20
N PRO A 132 -22.84 12.07 -6.33
CA PRO A 132 -22.49 13.13 -5.39
C PRO A 132 -21.61 12.68 -4.21
N GLU A 133 -21.39 11.39 -4.05
CA GLU A 133 -20.59 10.84 -2.96
C GLU A 133 -19.12 11.26 -3.09
N ILE A 134 -18.49 11.55 -1.96
CA ILE A 134 -17.05 11.78 -1.89
C ILE A 134 -16.46 10.67 -1.01
N SER A 135 -15.49 9.95 -1.52
CA SER A 135 -14.72 9.03 -0.71
C SER A 135 -13.23 9.40 -0.73
N VAL A 136 -12.59 9.29 0.43
CA VAL A 136 -11.17 9.57 0.60
C VAL A 136 -10.52 8.33 1.19
N ARG A 137 -9.58 7.75 0.45
CA ARG A 137 -8.74 6.66 0.95
C ARG A 137 -7.32 7.17 1.14
N LEU A 138 -6.71 6.79 2.25
CA LEU A 138 -5.35 7.16 2.60
C LEU A 138 -4.51 5.90 2.76
N VAL A 139 -3.35 5.89 2.10
CA VAL A 139 -2.34 4.86 2.23
C VAL A 139 -1.04 5.51 2.71
N LEU A 140 -0.42 4.96 3.76
CA LEU A 140 0.92 5.33 4.20
C LEU A 140 1.89 4.22 3.80
N LYS A 141 2.64 4.46 2.72
CA LYS A 141 3.54 3.47 2.11
C LYS A 141 4.99 3.74 2.50
N GLY A 142 5.54 2.89 3.36
CA GLY A 142 6.89 3.06 3.90
C GLY A 142 7.98 3.04 2.83
N GLY A 143 9.08 3.78 3.07
CA GLY A 143 10.22 3.89 2.15
C GLY A 143 10.91 2.55 1.91
N GLY A 144 11.01 1.69 2.93
CA GLY A 144 11.56 0.33 2.77
C GLY A 144 10.80 -0.49 1.74
N CYS A 145 9.47 -0.42 1.74
CA CYS A 145 8.66 -1.11 0.74
C CYS A 145 8.56 -0.37 -0.60
N GLU A 146 8.84 0.95 -0.67
CA GLU A 146 9.03 1.62 -1.97
C GLU A 146 10.32 1.13 -2.65
N ASN A 147 11.41 0.95 -1.89
CA ASN A 147 12.71 0.54 -2.42
C ASN A 147 12.73 -0.86 -3.05
N VAL A 148 11.82 -1.75 -2.68
CA VAL A 148 11.73 -3.11 -3.23
C VAL A 148 10.69 -3.25 -4.34
N GLY A 149 10.03 -2.14 -4.72
CA GLY A 149 9.21 -2.08 -5.93
C GLY A 149 10.04 -2.28 -7.19
N ALA A 150 9.43 -2.82 -8.24
CA ALA A 150 10.11 -3.12 -9.49
C ALA A 150 9.21 -2.88 -10.72
N GLN A 151 9.83 -2.60 -11.85
CA GLN A 151 9.13 -2.56 -13.14
C GLN A 151 9.96 -3.28 -14.20
N TYR A 152 9.39 -4.32 -14.75
CA TYR A 152 10.01 -5.12 -15.79
C TYR A 152 9.47 -4.78 -17.16
N SER A 153 10.33 -4.88 -18.18
CA SER A 153 9.94 -4.89 -19.58
C SER A 153 9.99 -6.31 -20.12
N LEU A 154 8.94 -6.77 -20.79
CA LEU A 154 8.93 -8.06 -21.46
C LEU A 154 9.12 -7.91 -22.98
N PRO A 155 9.84 -8.84 -23.63
CA PRO A 155 10.42 -10.05 -23.07
C PRO A 155 11.68 -9.75 -22.22
N SER A 156 12.00 -10.67 -21.30
CA SER A 156 13.25 -10.66 -20.53
C SER A 156 13.99 -11.96 -20.77
N GLU A 157 15.09 -11.91 -21.52
CA GLU A 157 15.94 -13.08 -21.79
C GLU A 157 16.54 -13.66 -20.50
N LYS A 158 16.99 -12.80 -19.60
CA LYS A 158 17.58 -13.16 -18.31
C LYS A 158 16.66 -14.10 -17.48
N LEU A 159 15.35 -13.87 -17.54
CA LEU A 159 14.35 -14.62 -16.81
C LEU A 159 13.61 -15.64 -17.67
N ASN A 160 13.98 -15.77 -18.94
CA ASN A 160 13.23 -16.59 -19.92
C ASN A 160 11.73 -16.28 -19.87
N ALA A 161 11.39 -14.98 -19.85
CA ALA A 161 10.05 -14.45 -19.71
C ALA A 161 9.58 -13.81 -21.00
N ASN A 162 8.54 -14.36 -21.61
CA ASN A 162 7.94 -13.86 -22.84
C ASN A 162 6.86 -12.79 -22.54
N ARG A 163 6.22 -12.27 -23.61
CA ARG A 163 5.09 -11.32 -23.52
C ARG A 163 3.76 -12.05 -23.32
N ASP A 164 3.65 -12.81 -22.24
CA ASP A 164 2.49 -13.62 -21.86
C ASP A 164 2.33 -13.66 -20.33
N LEU A 165 1.30 -14.34 -19.82
CA LEU A 165 1.05 -14.46 -18.39
C LEU A 165 2.11 -15.28 -17.65
N ASP A 166 2.74 -16.26 -18.31
CA ASP A 166 3.86 -17.00 -17.72
C ASP A 166 5.07 -16.07 -17.52
N GLY A 167 5.37 -15.25 -18.52
CA GLY A 167 6.41 -14.22 -18.40
C GLY A 167 6.11 -13.20 -17.30
N CYS A 168 4.84 -12.76 -17.16
CA CYS A 168 4.42 -11.91 -16.05
C CYS A 168 4.65 -12.60 -14.70
N ARG A 169 4.25 -13.87 -14.58
CA ARG A 169 4.47 -14.68 -13.38
C ARG A 169 5.95 -14.73 -12.97
N LYS A 170 6.83 -15.02 -13.94
CA LYS A 170 8.27 -15.12 -13.70
C LYS A 170 8.87 -13.83 -13.17
N VAL A 171 8.55 -12.69 -13.77
CA VAL A 171 9.09 -11.40 -13.31
C VAL A 171 8.51 -10.95 -11.97
N ILE A 172 7.26 -11.30 -11.65
CA ILE A 172 6.66 -11.02 -10.35
C ILE A 172 7.35 -11.85 -9.25
N LEU A 173 7.58 -13.12 -9.49
CA LEU A 173 8.30 -14.00 -8.54
C LEU A 173 9.77 -13.57 -8.38
N ASP A 174 10.44 -13.13 -9.46
CA ASP A 174 11.77 -12.54 -9.37
C ASP A 174 11.79 -11.29 -8.49
N ALA A 175 10.80 -10.40 -8.62
CA ALA A 175 10.68 -9.22 -7.75
C ALA A 175 10.57 -9.61 -6.26
N VAL A 176 9.79 -10.64 -5.93
CA VAL A 176 9.70 -11.16 -4.56
C VAL A 176 11.04 -11.72 -4.09
N LEU A 177 11.70 -12.49 -4.93
CA LEU A 177 13.02 -13.07 -4.63
C LEU A 177 14.07 -11.97 -4.41
N GLN A 178 14.07 -10.90 -5.20
CA GLN A 178 15.00 -9.78 -5.04
C GLN A 178 14.69 -8.93 -3.79
N ALA A 179 13.41 -8.81 -3.43
CA ALA A 179 12.99 -8.09 -2.24
C ALA A 179 13.52 -8.77 -0.96
N GLN A 180 13.55 -10.12 -0.91
CA GLN A 180 13.94 -10.85 0.30
C GLN A 180 13.23 -10.30 1.56
N GLY A 181 13.91 -10.16 2.68
CA GLY A 181 13.41 -9.53 3.90
C GLY A 181 13.40 -7.99 3.91
N LYS A 182 13.96 -7.33 2.86
CA LYS A 182 14.14 -5.87 2.82
C LYS A 182 12.84 -5.08 2.80
N GLY A 183 11.74 -5.69 2.33
CA GLY A 183 10.41 -5.08 2.28
C GLY A 183 9.64 -5.15 3.60
N CYS A 184 10.24 -5.61 4.71
CA CYS A 184 9.55 -5.82 5.99
C CYS A 184 8.33 -6.74 5.86
N GLY A 185 8.54 -7.97 5.35
CA GLY A 185 7.47 -8.97 5.18
C GLY A 185 6.87 -9.49 6.50
N PRO A 186 5.73 -10.19 6.45
CA PRO A 186 5.07 -10.63 5.23
C PRO A 186 4.42 -9.48 4.48
N GLY A 187 4.58 -9.47 3.15
CA GLY A 187 4.19 -8.35 2.30
C GLY A 187 2.89 -8.58 1.54
N ILE A 188 2.46 -7.52 0.86
CA ILE A 188 1.38 -7.57 -0.12
C ILE A 188 1.91 -6.99 -1.43
N LEU A 189 1.62 -7.64 -2.56
CA LEU A 189 1.93 -7.13 -3.88
C LEU A 189 0.73 -6.44 -4.51
N GLY A 190 0.97 -5.24 -5.04
CA GLY A 190 0.09 -4.61 -6.02
C GLY A 190 0.77 -4.64 -7.39
N VAL A 191 0.12 -5.17 -8.39
CA VAL A 191 0.70 -5.39 -9.71
C VAL A 191 -0.18 -4.80 -10.80
N CYS A 192 0.43 -4.17 -11.80
CA CYS A 192 -0.25 -3.83 -13.05
C CYS A 192 0.49 -4.47 -14.22
N ILE A 193 -0.24 -5.24 -15.04
CA ILE A 193 0.22 -5.83 -16.29
C ILE A 193 -0.19 -4.92 -17.43
N GLY A 194 0.78 -4.38 -18.18
CA GLY A 194 0.53 -3.44 -19.29
C GLY A 194 0.62 -1.97 -18.86
N GLY A 195 -0.11 -1.10 -19.56
CA GLY A 195 0.01 0.35 -19.43
C GLY A 195 1.32 0.91 -20.00
N ASP A 196 1.49 2.23 -19.88
CA ASP A 196 2.80 2.86 -19.97
C ASP A 196 3.53 2.79 -18.61
N ARG A 197 4.77 3.28 -18.56
CA ARG A 197 5.61 3.15 -17.36
C ARG A 197 5.02 3.86 -16.14
N ALA A 198 4.47 5.06 -16.32
CA ALA A 198 3.95 5.87 -15.21
C ALA A 198 2.59 5.34 -14.76
N THR A 199 1.65 5.20 -15.70
CA THR A 199 0.29 4.70 -15.44
C THR A 199 0.33 3.28 -14.85
N GLY A 200 1.18 2.39 -15.38
CA GLY A 200 1.33 1.05 -14.85
C GLY A 200 1.79 1.03 -13.39
N TYR A 201 2.74 1.91 -13.03
CA TYR A 201 3.20 1.98 -11.65
C TYR A 201 2.14 2.57 -10.71
N GLU A 202 1.41 3.60 -11.15
CA GLU A 202 0.28 4.15 -10.40
C GLU A 202 -0.81 3.11 -10.17
N MET A 203 -1.24 2.41 -11.24
CA MET A 203 -2.25 1.35 -11.15
C MET A 203 -1.81 0.18 -10.26
N SER A 204 -0.52 -0.13 -10.18
CA SER A 204 -0.03 -1.13 -9.24
C SER A 204 -0.23 -0.70 -7.79
N LYS A 205 -0.09 0.58 -7.47
CA LYS A 205 -0.35 1.13 -6.12
C LYS A 205 -1.84 1.17 -5.79
N THR A 206 -2.72 1.42 -6.77
CA THR A 206 -4.17 1.38 -6.53
C THR A 206 -4.67 -0.01 -6.12
N GLN A 207 -3.93 -1.08 -6.44
CA GLN A 207 -4.27 -2.44 -6.00
C GLN A 207 -4.23 -2.58 -4.47
N PHE A 208 -3.51 -1.71 -3.77
CA PHE A 208 -3.54 -1.65 -2.31
C PHE A 208 -4.87 -1.13 -1.73
N LEU A 209 -5.77 -0.64 -2.53
CA LEU A 209 -7.11 -0.25 -2.08
C LEU A 209 -8.09 -1.44 -2.03
N ARG A 210 -7.71 -2.61 -2.56
CA ARG A 210 -8.49 -3.84 -2.50
C ARG A 210 -8.32 -4.53 -1.14
N LEU A 211 -9.35 -5.25 -0.70
CA LEU A 211 -9.26 -6.10 0.50
C LEU A 211 -8.37 -7.32 0.24
N ILE A 212 -7.65 -7.78 1.26
CA ILE A 212 -6.80 -8.98 1.10
C ILE A 212 -7.62 -10.22 0.71
N PRO A 213 -8.81 -10.49 1.30
CA PRO A 213 -9.59 -11.68 0.96
C PRO A 213 -10.40 -11.56 -0.34
N ASP A 214 -10.42 -10.39 -1.00
CA ASP A 214 -11.21 -10.26 -2.23
C ASP A 214 -10.65 -11.12 -3.37
N ARG A 215 -11.51 -11.47 -4.32
CA ARG A 215 -11.15 -12.21 -5.52
C ARG A 215 -11.15 -11.28 -6.73
N ASN A 216 -10.25 -11.55 -7.66
CA ASN A 216 -10.20 -10.77 -8.89
C ASN A 216 -11.43 -11.10 -9.77
N PRO A 217 -12.13 -10.08 -10.30
CA PRO A 217 -13.27 -10.32 -11.19
C PRO A 217 -12.88 -10.94 -12.56
N VAL A 218 -11.59 -10.86 -12.93
CA VAL A 218 -11.04 -11.46 -14.14
C VAL A 218 -10.45 -12.83 -13.79
N PRO A 219 -11.02 -13.96 -14.26
CA PRO A 219 -10.61 -15.30 -13.83
C PRO A 219 -9.13 -15.61 -14.03
N GLU A 220 -8.54 -15.16 -15.14
CA GLU A 220 -7.13 -15.38 -15.46
C GLU A 220 -6.20 -14.64 -14.48
N LEU A 221 -6.59 -13.42 -14.07
CA LEU A 221 -5.83 -12.65 -13.08
C LEU A 221 -6.02 -13.23 -11.68
N ASP A 222 -7.22 -13.70 -11.36
CA ASP A 222 -7.49 -14.38 -10.09
C ASP A 222 -6.64 -15.65 -9.93
N ALA A 223 -6.59 -16.47 -10.96
CA ALA A 223 -5.73 -17.65 -10.97
C ALA A 223 -4.26 -17.30 -10.80
N LEU A 224 -3.81 -16.23 -11.46
CA LEU A 224 -2.43 -15.74 -11.36
C LEU A 224 -2.12 -15.18 -9.94
N GLU A 225 -3.05 -14.42 -9.32
CA GLU A 225 -2.92 -13.94 -7.94
C GLU A 225 -2.71 -15.10 -6.96
N GLN A 226 -3.52 -16.16 -7.07
CA GLN A 226 -3.44 -17.33 -6.18
C GLN A 226 -2.16 -18.14 -6.41
N ASP A 227 -1.77 -18.37 -7.66
CA ASP A 227 -0.55 -19.11 -7.99
C ASP A 227 0.71 -18.39 -7.52
N ILE A 228 0.80 -17.07 -7.74
CA ILE A 228 1.94 -16.28 -7.26
C ILE A 228 1.98 -16.27 -5.74
N LEU A 229 0.84 -16.08 -5.06
CA LEU A 229 0.80 -16.10 -3.60
C LEU A 229 1.31 -17.41 -3.03
N LYS A 230 0.83 -18.53 -3.57
CA LYS A 230 1.27 -19.88 -3.18
C LYS A 230 2.77 -20.07 -3.40
N THR A 231 3.23 -19.80 -4.63
CA THR A 231 4.64 -20.02 -5.01
C THR A 231 5.60 -19.10 -4.23
N ALA A 232 5.23 -17.83 -4.01
CA ALA A 232 6.01 -16.91 -3.21
C ALA A 232 6.16 -17.38 -1.75
N ASN A 233 5.14 -18.00 -1.18
CA ASN A 233 5.20 -18.55 0.17
C ASN A 233 6.04 -19.83 0.23
N GLU A 234 6.13 -20.59 -0.85
CA GLU A 234 7.04 -21.74 -0.98
C GLU A 234 8.53 -21.35 -1.06
N LEU A 235 8.84 -20.07 -1.37
CA LEU A 235 10.24 -19.58 -1.36
C LEU A 235 10.85 -19.57 0.05
N GLY A 236 10.05 -19.62 1.10
CA GLY A 236 10.52 -19.72 2.49
C GLY A 236 11.28 -18.48 2.98
N ILE A 237 11.09 -17.30 2.38
CA ILE A 237 11.70 -16.05 2.83
C ILE A 237 11.15 -15.68 4.20
N GLY A 238 9.82 -15.78 4.37
CA GLY A 238 9.13 -15.64 5.64
C GLY A 238 9.09 -14.23 6.23
N PRO A 239 8.48 -14.10 7.42
CA PRO A 239 8.39 -12.84 8.13
C PRO A 239 9.74 -12.19 8.35
N MET A 240 9.90 -10.93 7.95
CA MET A 240 11.12 -10.14 8.08
C MET A 240 12.37 -10.78 7.43
N GLY A 241 12.19 -11.80 6.58
CA GLY A 241 13.30 -12.55 5.98
C GLY A 241 13.95 -13.57 6.91
N PHE A 242 13.29 -13.93 8.01
CA PHE A 242 13.82 -14.90 9.00
C PHE A 242 13.54 -16.37 8.66
N GLY A 243 13.11 -16.64 7.43
CA GLY A 243 12.56 -17.93 7.09
C GLY A 243 11.10 -18.05 7.53
N GLY A 244 10.46 -19.19 7.25
CA GLY A 244 9.08 -19.44 7.63
C GLY A 244 8.17 -19.65 6.44
N LYS A 245 6.86 -19.73 6.71
CA LYS A 245 5.87 -20.11 5.70
C LYS A 245 5.24 -18.91 4.99
N THR A 246 5.19 -17.74 5.63
CA THR A 246 4.48 -16.60 5.11
C THR A 246 5.42 -15.51 4.62
N THR A 247 5.69 -15.50 3.32
CA THR A 247 6.43 -14.43 2.64
C THR A 247 5.49 -13.28 2.25
N LEU A 248 4.30 -13.62 1.72
CA LEU A 248 3.27 -12.68 1.32
C LEU A 248 1.94 -13.00 1.99
N LEU A 249 1.18 -11.94 2.35
CA LEU A 249 -0.21 -12.01 2.82
C LEU A 249 -1.21 -11.98 1.66
N GLY A 250 -0.83 -11.38 0.52
CA GLY A 250 -1.71 -11.26 -0.63
C GLY A 250 -1.01 -10.75 -1.88
N VAL A 251 -1.63 -11.00 -3.01
CA VAL A 251 -1.25 -10.51 -4.34
C VAL A 251 -2.49 -9.96 -5.00
N LYS A 252 -2.42 -8.74 -5.53
CA LYS A 252 -3.53 -8.06 -6.21
C LYS A 252 -3.04 -7.55 -7.55
N ILE A 253 -3.70 -7.98 -8.64
CA ILE A 253 -3.26 -7.74 -10.02
C ILE A 253 -4.35 -7.02 -10.80
N CYS A 254 -3.99 -5.99 -11.54
CA CYS A 254 -4.82 -5.44 -12.60
C CYS A 254 -4.10 -5.52 -13.94
N ALA A 255 -4.85 -5.33 -15.02
CA ALA A 255 -4.31 -5.22 -16.38
C ALA A 255 -4.78 -3.93 -17.04
N ALA A 256 -3.92 -3.36 -17.87
CA ALA A 256 -4.19 -2.18 -18.68
C ALA A 256 -3.82 -2.43 -20.14
N ASN A 257 -4.47 -1.74 -21.06
CA ASN A 257 -4.09 -1.78 -22.47
C ASN A 257 -2.66 -1.27 -22.64
N ARG A 258 -1.95 -1.85 -23.59
CA ARG A 258 -0.56 -1.52 -23.92
C ARG A 258 -0.35 -1.36 -25.42
N LEU A 259 0.74 -0.75 -25.80
CA LEU A 259 1.19 -0.78 -27.20
C LEU A 259 1.80 -2.16 -27.53
N PRO A 260 1.67 -2.65 -28.78
CA PRO A 260 2.22 -3.97 -29.14
C PRO A 260 3.71 -4.10 -28.87
N ALA A 261 4.48 -3.02 -29.07
CA ALA A 261 5.94 -3.02 -28.89
C ALA A 261 6.39 -2.94 -27.43
N SER A 262 5.53 -2.48 -26.51
CA SER A 262 5.86 -2.34 -25.09
C SER A 262 5.02 -3.25 -24.23
N PHE A 263 5.64 -3.92 -23.26
CA PHE A 263 4.94 -4.75 -22.29
C PHE A 263 5.61 -4.60 -20.92
N PHE A 264 5.02 -3.78 -20.07
CA PHE A 264 5.52 -3.55 -18.73
C PHE A 264 4.75 -4.37 -17.70
N VAL A 265 5.46 -4.81 -16.67
CA VAL A 265 4.88 -5.37 -15.45
C VAL A 265 5.38 -4.51 -14.30
N SER A 266 4.49 -3.73 -13.72
CA SER A 266 4.79 -2.81 -12.62
C SER A 266 4.38 -3.46 -11.31
N ILE A 267 5.31 -3.51 -10.36
CA ILE A 267 5.15 -4.24 -9.10
C ILE A 267 5.43 -3.27 -7.94
N SER A 268 4.43 -3.00 -7.16
CA SER A 268 4.53 -2.29 -5.89
C SER A 268 4.49 -3.30 -4.75
N TYR A 269 5.30 -3.08 -3.73
CA TYR A 269 5.34 -3.90 -2.53
C TYR A 269 4.84 -3.10 -1.33
N MET A 270 4.01 -3.69 -0.49
CA MET A 270 3.59 -3.14 0.80
C MET A 270 4.01 -4.09 1.91
N CYS A 271 4.55 -3.56 3.02
CA CYS A 271 4.97 -4.35 4.17
C CYS A 271 3.79 -4.81 5.04
N TRP A 272 4.08 -5.60 6.09
CA TRP A 272 3.10 -6.04 7.08
C TRP A 272 2.34 -4.86 7.74
N ALA A 273 3.02 -3.70 7.94
CA ALA A 273 2.39 -2.49 8.43
C ALA A 273 1.58 -1.81 7.31
N TYR A 274 0.56 -2.53 6.83
CA TYR A 274 -0.29 -2.11 5.73
C TYR A 274 -1.31 -1.08 6.20
N ARG A 275 -0.85 0.17 6.29
CA ARG A 275 -1.60 1.33 6.78
C ARG A 275 -2.48 1.88 5.68
N ARG A 276 -3.73 1.48 5.71
CA ARG A 276 -4.76 1.88 4.75
C ARG A 276 -6.04 2.15 5.52
N GLN A 277 -6.63 3.32 5.33
CA GLN A 277 -7.97 3.65 5.81
C GLN A 277 -8.74 4.41 4.75
N GLY A 278 -10.05 4.47 4.88
CA GLY A 278 -10.89 5.22 3.97
C GLY A 278 -12.19 5.65 4.62
N VAL A 279 -12.72 6.76 4.15
CA VAL A 279 -13.98 7.33 4.64
C VAL A 279 -14.82 7.82 3.47
N THR A 280 -16.15 7.81 3.66
CA THR A 280 -17.04 8.68 2.89
C THR A 280 -17.23 9.98 3.64
N LEU A 281 -17.33 11.09 2.92
CA LEU A 281 -17.65 12.39 3.49
C LEU A 281 -19.10 12.76 3.17
N ASP A 282 -19.80 13.28 4.18
CA ASP A 282 -21.17 13.80 4.01
C ASP A 282 -21.15 15.21 3.37
N VAL A 283 -22.31 15.82 3.23
CA VAL A 283 -22.49 17.17 2.66
C VAL A 283 -21.79 18.27 3.46
N GLU A 284 -21.60 18.06 4.76
CA GLU A 284 -20.87 18.95 5.67
C GLU A 284 -19.36 18.64 5.74
N LYS A 285 -18.89 17.66 4.96
CA LYS A 285 -17.51 17.15 4.95
C LYS A 285 -17.09 16.46 6.24
N LYS A 286 -18.05 15.95 7.03
CA LYS A 286 -17.81 15.05 8.17
C LYS A 286 -17.63 13.62 7.67
N ILE A 287 -16.99 12.79 8.51
CA ILE A 287 -16.89 11.36 8.25
C ILE A 287 -18.29 10.74 8.36
N GLY A 288 -18.80 10.24 7.25
CA GLY A 288 -20.07 9.52 7.18
C GLY A 288 -19.90 8.06 7.61
N ARG A 289 -19.00 7.32 6.92
CA ARG A 289 -18.67 5.93 7.27
C ARG A 289 -17.20 5.61 6.97
N TRP A 290 -16.67 4.62 7.67
CA TRP A 290 -15.38 4.02 7.37
C TRP A 290 -15.52 2.95 6.30
N LEU A 291 -14.49 2.81 5.43
CA LEU A 291 -14.49 1.88 4.30
C LEU A 291 -13.71 0.58 4.63
N TYR A 292 -12.88 0.60 5.68
CA TYR A 292 -12.08 -0.53 6.13
C TYR A 292 -12.23 -0.77 7.62
#